data_04163da08f8b2fc243836fbd824c7087
#
_entry.id   04163da08f8b2fc243836fbd824c7087
#
_cell.length_a   1.000
_cell.length_b   1.000
_cell.length_c   1.000
_cell.angle_alpha   90.00
_cell.angle_beta   90.00
_cell.angle_gamma   90.00
#
_symmetry.space_group_name_H-M   'P 1'
#
loop_
_entity.id
_entity.type
_entity.pdbx_description
1 polymer ?
#
loop_
_entity_poly.entity_id
_entity_poly.type
_entity_poly.pdbx_seq_one_letter_code
_entity_poly.pdbx_strand_id
1 'polypeptide(L)'
;MRNSISGKTRLAGVIANPIKHSLSPMIHNTAYKVLNFDAVYLAFEVEQVEFEHAMNAVKTLDMMGINISMPYKKDAYDLCDELTERAKLIGVVNTVVNRNNKLLGDNTDGLGFIGSLKDYGVSVKGKVLTILGAGGAAKAAICQSALEGAKEIHVFKRQNETFESVKRDLEKISIETNVKIMVHGYHDKKAIEFALKESTLIVNSTQLGMGNNNDLPLDEMGLIKESHVVVDLIYHPLETPFLKQAKKSKALTINGLGMLVHQAAYAFKLMTGETMPVDKVIEKLKIELVREKEL
;
A
#
# COMPACT_ATOMS: atom_id res chain seq x y z
N MET A 1 -14.84 -26.86 -10.06
CA MET A 1 -16.04 -26.94 -9.19
C MET A 1 -15.83 -25.96 -8.07
N ARG A 2 -16.85 -25.19 -7.63
CA ARG A 2 -16.73 -24.39 -6.41
C ARG A 2 -16.60 -25.37 -5.26
N ASN A 3 -15.54 -25.26 -4.45
CA ASN A 3 -15.55 -25.93 -3.15
C ASN A 3 -16.78 -25.40 -2.41
N SER A 4 -17.69 -26.30 -2.02
CA SER A 4 -18.84 -25.93 -1.18
C SER A 4 -18.31 -25.50 0.18
N ILE A 5 -18.74 -24.32 0.67
CA ILE A 5 -18.43 -23.89 2.04
C ILE A 5 -18.93 -24.96 3.02
N SER A 6 -18.07 -25.36 3.93
CA SER A 6 -18.34 -26.40 4.93
C SER A 6 -17.78 -25.99 6.31
N GLY A 7 -18.00 -26.81 7.32
CA GLY A 7 -17.41 -26.60 8.65
C GLY A 7 -15.86 -26.68 8.69
N LYS A 8 -15.21 -27.04 7.57
CA LYS A 8 -13.74 -27.08 7.44
C LYS A 8 -13.17 -25.84 6.75
N THR A 9 -14.04 -25.05 6.11
CA THR A 9 -13.61 -23.85 5.34
C THR A 9 -13.02 -22.82 6.29
N ARG A 10 -11.79 -22.40 6.02
CA ARG A 10 -11.07 -21.43 6.84
C ARG A 10 -11.50 -20.00 6.52
N LEU A 11 -11.41 -19.11 7.51
CA LEU A 11 -11.83 -17.72 7.40
C LEU A 11 -10.64 -16.76 7.45
N ALA A 12 -10.65 -15.77 6.57
CA ALA A 12 -9.85 -14.55 6.65
C ALA A 12 -10.71 -13.35 6.22
N GLY A 13 -10.20 -12.15 6.37
CA GLY A 13 -10.96 -10.98 5.97
C GLY A 13 -10.21 -9.67 6.02
N VAL A 14 -10.95 -8.57 5.86
CA VAL A 14 -10.47 -7.20 6.03
C VAL A 14 -11.44 -6.41 6.90
N ILE A 15 -10.90 -5.60 7.81
CA ILE A 15 -11.65 -4.62 8.61
C ILE A 15 -11.33 -3.21 8.14
N ALA A 16 -12.36 -2.39 7.95
CA ALA A 16 -12.27 -0.94 7.77
C ALA A 16 -13.63 -0.28 8.04
N ASN A 17 -13.65 1.05 8.01
CA ASN A 17 -14.88 1.82 8.01
C ASN A 17 -14.67 3.13 7.20
N PRO A 18 -15.34 3.30 6.04
CA PRO A 18 -16.18 2.31 5.32
C PRO A 18 -15.37 1.22 4.61
N ILE A 19 -16.01 0.09 4.24
CA ILE A 19 -15.32 -1.07 3.64
C ILE A 19 -15.92 -1.55 2.31
N LYS A 20 -17.12 -1.11 1.96
CA LYS A 20 -17.92 -1.67 0.84
C LYS A 20 -17.22 -1.65 -0.52
N HIS A 21 -16.28 -0.74 -0.73
CA HIS A 21 -15.51 -0.60 -1.98
C HIS A 21 -14.20 -1.39 -2.01
N SER A 22 -13.96 -2.24 -0.98
CA SER A 22 -12.71 -3.00 -0.91
C SER A 22 -12.64 -4.09 -1.96
N LEU A 23 -11.55 -4.11 -2.73
CA LEU A 23 -11.23 -5.16 -3.69
C LEU A 23 -10.54 -6.37 -3.05
N SER A 24 -10.18 -6.30 -1.76
CA SER A 24 -9.48 -7.38 -1.06
C SER A 24 -10.23 -8.71 -1.08
N PRO A 25 -11.57 -8.78 -0.89
CA PRO A 25 -12.31 -10.04 -1.02
C PRO A 25 -12.18 -10.67 -2.40
N MET A 26 -12.24 -9.87 -3.47
CA MET A 26 -12.06 -10.37 -4.84
C MET A 26 -10.65 -10.91 -5.05
N ILE A 27 -9.63 -10.20 -4.60
CA ILE A 27 -8.22 -10.59 -4.71
C ILE A 27 -7.98 -11.96 -4.05
N HIS A 28 -8.30 -12.06 -2.76
CA HIS A 28 -8.03 -13.27 -1.97
C HIS A 28 -8.88 -14.47 -2.42
N ASN A 29 -10.19 -14.28 -2.65
CA ASN A 29 -11.06 -15.37 -3.10
C ASN A 29 -10.73 -15.85 -4.52
N THR A 30 -10.20 -14.96 -5.40
CA THR A 30 -9.67 -15.39 -6.69
C THR A 30 -8.46 -16.30 -6.50
N ALA A 31 -7.54 -15.93 -5.61
CA ALA A 31 -6.37 -16.75 -5.31
C ALA A 31 -6.77 -18.10 -4.68
N TYR A 32 -7.68 -18.12 -3.70
CA TYR A 32 -8.20 -19.36 -3.10
C TYR A 32 -8.79 -20.28 -4.17
N LYS A 33 -9.60 -19.73 -5.08
CA LYS A 33 -10.19 -20.50 -6.17
C LYS A 33 -9.15 -21.10 -7.11
N VAL A 34 -8.15 -20.31 -7.52
CA VAL A 34 -7.09 -20.76 -8.43
C VAL A 34 -6.23 -21.87 -7.82
N LEU A 35 -5.92 -21.74 -6.52
CA LEU A 35 -5.12 -22.70 -5.77
C LEU A 35 -5.92 -23.89 -5.23
N ASN A 36 -7.24 -23.89 -5.42
CA ASN A 36 -8.15 -24.88 -4.79
C ASN A 36 -7.99 -24.92 -3.25
N PHE A 37 -7.72 -23.77 -2.64
CA PHE A 37 -7.54 -23.63 -1.19
C PHE A 37 -8.90 -23.44 -0.51
N ASP A 38 -9.24 -24.28 0.47
CA ASP A 38 -10.55 -24.26 1.14
C ASP A 38 -10.61 -23.12 2.18
N ALA A 39 -10.86 -21.92 1.71
CA ALA A 39 -11.02 -20.73 2.54
C ALA A 39 -11.98 -19.71 1.90
N VAL A 40 -12.45 -18.80 2.73
CA VAL A 40 -13.23 -17.62 2.34
C VAL A 40 -12.63 -16.35 2.94
N TYR A 41 -12.65 -15.29 2.15
CA TYR A 41 -12.21 -13.95 2.58
C TYR A 41 -13.37 -12.97 2.49
N LEU A 42 -13.69 -12.29 3.59
CA LEU A 42 -14.83 -11.38 3.71
C LEU A 42 -14.38 -9.96 4.10
N ALA A 43 -15.25 -8.99 3.86
CA ALA A 43 -15.09 -7.63 4.33
C ALA A 43 -16.00 -7.36 5.52
N PHE A 44 -15.47 -6.75 6.57
CA PHE A 44 -16.17 -6.44 7.81
C PHE A 44 -16.11 -4.93 8.04
N GLU A 45 -17.29 -4.28 7.99
CA GLU A 45 -17.43 -2.89 8.42
C GLU A 45 -17.61 -2.87 9.93
N VAL A 46 -16.71 -2.22 10.64
CA VAL A 46 -16.66 -2.22 12.10
C VAL A 46 -16.60 -0.79 12.59
N GLU A 47 -17.42 -0.43 13.55
CA GLU A 47 -17.37 0.87 14.21
C GLU A 47 -16.14 0.99 15.13
N GLN A 48 -15.64 2.21 15.35
CA GLN A 48 -14.42 2.44 16.13
C GLN A 48 -14.50 1.83 17.54
N VAL A 49 -15.65 1.93 18.18
CA VAL A 49 -15.88 1.41 19.54
C VAL A 49 -15.86 -0.12 19.63
N GLU A 50 -16.08 -0.82 18.51
CA GLU A 50 -16.11 -2.27 18.42
C GLU A 50 -14.80 -2.88 17.86
N PHE A 51 -13.81 -2.03 17.51
CA PHE A 51 -12.62 -2.52 16.83
C PHE A 51 -11.80 -3.51 17.68
N GLU A 52 -11.65 -3.27 18.97
CA GLU A 52 -10.96 -4.18 19.89
C GLU A 52 -11.68 -5.53 19.99
N HIS A 53 -13.03 -5.52 20.07
CA HIS A 53 -13.84 -6.75 20.06
C HIS A 53 -13.65 -7.52 18.74
N ALA A 54 -13.61 -6.83 17.62
CA ALA A 54 -13.36 -7.44 16.32
C ALA A 54 -11.95 -8.05 16.22
N MET A 55 -10.93 -7.42 16.78
CA MET A 55 -9.57 -7.98 16.86
C MET A 55 -9.52 -9.22 17.74
N ASN A 56 -10.23 -9.23 18.86
CA ASN A 56 -10.33 -10.42 19.73
C ASN A 56 -11.10 -11.57 19.04
N ALA A 57 -12.09 -11.26 18.20
CA ALA A 57 -12.82 -12.25 17.40
C ALA A 57 -11.90 -13.01 16.42
N VAL A 58 -10.81 -12.39 15.92
CA VAL A 58 -9.81 -13.07 15.07
C VAL A 58 -9.23 -14.30 15.79
N LYS A 59 -8.96 -14.19 17.11
CA LYS A 59 -8.50 -15.31 17.94
C LYS A 59 -9.62 -16.30 18.20
N THR A 60 -10.76 -15.82 18.69
CA THR A 60 -11.88 -16.65 19.15
C THR A 60 -12.50 -17.50 18.05
N LEU A 61 -12.53 -16.96 16.80
CA LEU A 61 -13.06 -17.66 15.62
C LEU A 61 -11.99 -18.45 14.87
N ASP A 62 -10.79 -18.56 15.40
CA ASP A 62 -9.62 -19.19 14.75
C ASP A 62 -9.44 -18.75 13.29
N MET A 63 -9.61 -17.46 13.04
CA MET A 63 -9.35 -16.90 11.70
C MET A 63 -7.86 -17.06 11.35
N MET A 64 -7.55 -17.29 10.07
CA MET A 64 -6.15 -17.32 9.59
C MET A 64 -5.44 -16.01 9.82
N GLY A 65 -6.17 -14.90 9.70
CA GLY A 65 -5.72 -13.56 9.90
C GLY A 65 -6.72 -12.56 9.31
N ILE A 66 -6.38 -11.29 9.43
CA ILE A 66 -7.21 -10.19 8.95
C ILE A 66 -6.35 -9.04 8.43
N ASN A 67 -6.73 -8.47 7.31
CA ASN A 67 -6.15 -7.20 6.87
C ASN A 67 -6.85 -6.03 7.57
N ILE A 68 -6.11 -4.97 7.79
CA ILE A 68 -6.59 -3.76 8.44
C ILE A 68 -6.43 -2.59 7.47
N SER A 69 -7.53 -1.86 7.25
CA SER A 69 -7.50 -0.63 6.46
C SER A 69 -7.90 0.57 7.33
N MET A 70 -8.13 1.71 6.70
CA MET A 70 -8.45 2.94 7.42
C MET A 70 -9.79 2.80 8.19
N PRO A 71 -9.88 3.40 9.39
CA PRO A 71 -8.86 4.20 10.07
C PRO A 71 -7.94 3.39 11.01
N TYR A 72 -8.08 2.09 11.14
CA TYR A 72 -7.68 1.22 12.24
C TYR A 72 -6.21 0.75 12.25
N LYS A 73 -5.38 1.14 11.27
CA LYS A 73 -3.99 0.63 11.15
C LYS A 73 -3.10 0.93 12.37
N LYS A 74 -3.36 2.05 13.07
CA LYS A 74 -2.63 2.39 14.30
C LYS A 74 -3.16 1.61 15.49
N ASP A 75 -4.47 1.51 15.62
CA ASP A 75 -5.10 0.75 16.71
C ASP A 75 -4.72 -0.74 16.64
N ALA A 76 -4.67 -1.31 15.42
CA ALA A 76 -4.20 -2.68 15.21
C ALA A 76 -2.73 -2.86 15.64
N TYR A 77 -1.88 -1.85 15.40
CA TYR A 77 -0.50 -1.87 15.88
C TYR A 77 -0.43 -2.01 17.40
N ASP A 78 -1.28 -1.26 18.11
CA ASP A 78 -1.31 -1.23 19.56
C ASP A 78 -1.95 -2.48 20.19
N LEU A 79 -2.82 -3.20 19.44
CA LEU A 79 -3.55 -4.39 19.89
C LEU A 79 -2.88 -5.72 19.50
N CYS A 80 -1.83 -5.73 18.66
CA CYS A 80 -1.11 -6.95 18.33
C CYS A 80 -0.23 -7.43 19.47
N ASP A 81 -0.20 -8.75 19.71
CA ASP A 81 0.67 -9.37 20.73
C ASP A 81 2.15 -9.31 20.33
N GLU A 82 2.42 -9.40 19.02
CA GLU A 82 3.77 -9.37 18.44
C GLU A 82 3.77 -8.50 17.17
N LEU A 83 4.89 -7.86 16.87
CA LEU A 83 5.06 -7.02 15.69
C LEU A 83 6.34 -7.40 14.95
N THR A 84 6.27 -7.42 13.61
CA THR A 84 7.48 -7.52 12.79
C THR A 84 8.32 -6.25 12.92
N GLU A 85 9.64 -6.33 12.69
CA GLU A 85 10.55 -5.18 12.73
C GLU A 85 10.10 -4.08 11.75
N ARG A 86 9.60 -4.46 10.59
CA ARG A 86 9.03 -3.53 9.61
C ARG A 86 7.79 -2.81 10.15
N ALA A 87 6.86 -3.52 10.78
CA ALA A 87 5.67 -2.91 11.38
C ALA A 87 6.06 -1.94 12.51
N LYS A 88 7.04 -2.30 13.34
CA LYS A 88 7.59 -1.43 14.40
C LYS A 88 8.16 -0.14 13.81
N LEU A 89 8.94 -0.25 12.75
CA LEU A 89 9.57 0.91 12.10
C LEU A 89 8.55 1.83 11.42
N ILE A 90 7.54 1.26 10.74
CA ILE A 90 6.47 2.02 10.10
C ILE A 90 5.50 2.62 11.16
N GLY A 91 5.27 1.91 12.27
CA GLY A 91 4.39 2.32 13.36
C GLY A 91 2.90 2.12 13.08
N VAL A 92 2.54 1.31 12.05
CA VAL A 92 1.16 0.91 11.74
C VAL A 92 1.12 -0.49 11.14
N VAL A 93 -0.01 -1.18 11.33
CA VAL A 93 -0.26 -2.56 10.86
C VAL A 93 -1.37 -2.54 9.81
N ASN A 94 -1.17 -3.24 8.68
CA ASN A 94 -2.22 -3.50 7.69
C ASN A 94 -2.55 -4.99 7.56
N THR A 95 -1.80 -5.86 8.24
CA THR A 95 -1.97 -7.31 8.16
C THR A 95 -1.74 -7.92 9.54
N VAL A 96 -2.72 -8.66 10.02
CA VAL A 96 -2.67 -9.38 11.29
C VAL A 96 -2.82 -10.87 11.01
N VAL A 97 -1.92 -11.68 11.53
CA VAL A 97 -1.95 -13.14 11.39
C VAL A 97 -2.17 -13.77 12.76
N ASN A 98 -3.13 -14.71 12.83
CA ASN A 98 -3.32 -15.50 14.04
C ASN A 98 -2.34 -16.67 14.05
N ARG A 99 -1.42 -16.66 14.98
CA ARG A 99 -0.45 -17.73 15.21
C ARG A 99 -0.62 -18.30 16.61
N ASN A 100 -1.22 -19.48 16.71
CA ASN A 100 -1.42 -20.13 18.01
C ASN A 100 -2.08 -19.22 19.04
N ASN A 101 -3.16 -18.55 18.65
CA ASN A 101 -3.92 -17.61 19.48
C ASN A 101 -3.17 -16.33 19.87
N LYS A 102 -2.08 -16.01 19.18
CA LYS A 102 -1.40 -14.73 19.24
C LYS A 102 -1.53 -13.96 17.93
N LEU A 103 -1.75 -12.67 18.01
CA LEU A 103 -1.84 -11.77 16.86
C LEU A 103 -0.45 -11.21 16.51
N LEU A 104 0.08 -11.64 15.39
CA LEU A 104 1.29 -11.05 14.81
C LEU A 104 0.90 -9.96 13.82
N GLY A 105 1.27 -8.72 14.11
CA GLY A 105 1.06 -7.57 13.24
C GLY A 105 2.22 -7.34 12.28
N ASP A 106 1.89 -7.09 11.01
CA ASP A 106 2.83 -6.73 9.95
C ASP A 106 2.29 -5.58 9.08
N ASN A 107 3.18 -5.00 8.27
CA ASN A 107 2.80 -4.04 7.24
C ASN A 107 3.32 -4.49 5.87
N THR A 108 2.40 -4.91 5.01
CA THR A 108 2.71 -5.41 3.67
C THR A 108 2.62 -4.34 2.58
N ASP A 109 2.18 -3.10 2.88
CA ASP A 109 2.00 -2.03 1.88
C ASP A 109 3.34 -1.71 1.18
N GLY A 110 4.42 -1.56 1.96
CA GLY A 110 5.74 -1.28 1.42
C GLY A 110 6.28 -2.41 0.52
N LEU A 111 6.07 -3.67 0.92
CA LEU A 111 6.41 -4.82 0.08
C LEU A 111 5.59 -4.83 -1.21
N GLY A 112 4.30 -4.46 -1.12
CA GLY A 112 3.43 -4.29 -2.28
C GLY A 112 3.97 -3.25 -3.26
N PHE A 113 4.43 -2.10 -2.75
CA PHE A 113 5.07 -1.07 -3.55
C PHE A 113 6.31 -1.60 -4.29
N ILE A 114 7.24 -2.22 -3.58
CA ILE A 114 8.44 -2.79 -4.19
C ILE A 114 8.11 -3.92 -5.17
N GLY A 115 7.12 -4.78 -4.84
CA GLY A 115 6.64 -5.83 -5.75
C GLY A 115 6.14 -5.26 -7.07
N SER A 116 5.34 -4.19 -7.01
CA SER A 116 4.83 -3.52 -8.21
C SER A 116 5.93 -2.90 -9.09
N LEU A 117 7.00 -2.38 -8.50
CA LEU A 117 8.15 -1.87 -9.25
C LEU A 117 8.91 -3.00 -9.95
N LYS A 118 9.08 -4.14 -9.28
CA LYS A 118 9.78 -5.32 -9.82
C LYS A 118 9.10 -5.88 -11.08
N ASP A 119 7.78 -5.80 -11.18
CA ASP A 119 7.03 -6.21 -12.39
C ASP A 119 7.44 -5.43 -13.65
N TYR A 120 7.96 -4.21 -13.46
CA TYR A 120 8.46 -3.34 -14.54
C TYR A 120 10.00 -3.31 -14.63
N GLY A 121 10.70 -4.20 -13.92
CA GLY A 121 12.17 -4.23 -13.88
C GLY A 121 12.79 -3.03 -13.16
N VAL A 122 12.03 -2.31 -12.33
CA VAL A 122 12.47 -1.11 -11.62
C VAL A 122 12.96 -1.48 -10.22
N SER A 123 14.15 -0.97 -9.86
CA SER A 123 14.72 -1.12 -8.53
C SER A 123 14.94 0.24 -7.88
N VAL A 124 14.69 0.33 -6.58
CA VAL A 124 14.98 1.53 -5.76
C VAL A 124 16.41 1.58 -5.25
N LYS A 125 17.14 0.48 -5.32
CA LYS A 125 18.51 0.37 -4.77
C LYS A 125 19.45 1.39 -5.40
N GLY A 126 20.06 2.22 -4.57
CA GLY A 126 20.99 3.27 -4.99
C GLY A 126 20.32 4.44 -5.75
N LYS A 127 18.99 4.52 -5.76
CA LYS A 127 18.22 5.55 -6.48
C LYS A 127 17.74 6.64 -5.54
N VAL A 128 17.54 7.83 -6.11
CA VAL A 128 16.87 8.96 -5.44
C VAL A 128 15.38 8.91 -5.75
N LEU A 129 14.55 9.07 -4.74
CA LEU A 129 13.09 9.06 -4.85
C LEU A 129 12.50 10.41 -4.43
N THR A 130 11.52 10.89 -5.16
CA THR A 130 10.60 11.95 -4.71
C THR A 130 9.23 11.37 -4.43
N ILE A 131 8.72 11.55 -3.22
CA ILE A 131 7.42 11.06 -2.79
C ILE A 131 6.52 12.24 -2.45
N LEU A 132 5.41 12.35 -3.16
CA LEU A 132 4.39 13.38 -2.99
C LEU A 132 3.30 12.85 -2.06
N GLY A 133 3.20 13.43 -0.87
CA GLY A 133 2.35 12.95 0.22
C GLY A 133 3.14 12.20 1.30
N ALA A 134 2.56 12.11 2.50
CA ALA A 134 3.17 11.47 3.67
C ALA A 134 2.14 10.74 4.55
N GLY A 135 1.14 10.12 3.93
CA GLY A 135 0.15 9.28 4.61
C GLY A 135 0.68 7.87 4.91
N GLY A 136 -0.19 6.98 5.39
CA GLY A 136 0.20 5.62 5.77
C GLY A 136 0.85 4.80 4.64
N ALA A 137 0.29 4.86 3.41
CA ALA A 137 0.85 4.19 2.24
C ALA A 137 2.22 4.78 1.85
N ALA A 138 2.34 6.13 1.90
CA ALA A 138 3.62 6.81 1.68
C ALA A 138 4.68 6.34 2.67
N LYS A 139 4.36 6.33 3.97
CA LYS A 139 5.28 5.94 5.03
C LYS A 139 5.76 4.49 4.84
N ALA A 140 4.87 3.58 4.44
CA ALA A 140 5.22 2.21 4.13
C ALA A 140 6.14 2.10 2.90
N ALA A 141 5.84 2.82 1.81
CA ALA A 141 6.68 2.88 0.61
C ALA A 141 8.06 3.48 0.90
N ILE A 142 8.13 4.57 1.69
CA ILE A 142 9.38 5.21 2.14
C ILE A 142 10.22 4.22 2.94
N CYS A 143 9.62 3.62 3.99
CA CYS A 143 10.31 2.68 4.86
C CYS A 143 10.87 1.49 4.08
N GLN A 144 10.05 0.85 3.23
CA GLN A 144 10.51 -0.29 2.45
C GLN A 144 11.55 0.11 1.40
N SER A 145 11.43 1.28 0.76
CA SER A 145 12.45 1.78 -0.16
C SER A 145 13.79 2.01 0.54
N ALA A 146 13.77 2.52 1.76
CA ALA A 146 14.97 2.70 2.57
C ALA A 146 15.60 1.34 2.94
N LEU A 147 14.80 0.36 3.38
CA LEU A 147 15.25 -1.00 3.67
C LEU A 147 15.83 -1.72 2.43
N GLU A 148 15.33 -1.43 1.23
CA GLU A 148 15.84 -1.95 -0.05
C GLU A 148 17.07 -1.17 -0.57
N GLY A 149 17.58 -0.22 0.20
CA GLY A 149 18.81 0.51 -0.09
C GLY A 149 18.65 1.67 -1.07
N ALA A 150 17.54 2.40 -1.03
CA ALA A 150 17.44 3.70 -1.70
C ALA A 150 18.60 4.61 -1.26
N LYS A 151 19.08 5.47 -2.16
CA LYS A 151 20.19 6.39 -1.85
C LYS A 151 19.72 7.57 -1.01
N GLU A 152 18.59 8.15 -1.40
CA GLU A 152 18.03 9.36 -0.79
C GLU A 152 16.54 9.45 -1.11
N ILE A 153 15.73 9.96 -0.19
CA ILE A 153 14.29 10.10 -0.36
C ILE A 153 13.86 11.53 0.01
N HIS A 154 13.25 12.25 -0.94
CA HIS A 154 12.61 13.55 -0.74
C HIS A 154 11.12 13.34 -0.57
N VAL A 155 10.55 13.82 0.53
CA VAL A 155 9.12 13.69 0.84
C VAL A 155 8.48 15.08 0.87
N PHE A 156 7.45 15.29 0.05
CA PHE A 156 6.72 16.54 0.02
C PHE A 156 5.38 16.41 0.75
N LYS A 157 5.14 17.28 1.72
CA LYS A 157 3.96 17.29 2.56
C LYS A 157 3.41 18.69 2.73
N ARG A 158 2.08 18.82 2.82
CA ARG A 158 1.45 20.08 3.22
C ARG A 158 1.88 20.47 4.63
N GLN A 159 2.20 21.74 4.83
CA GLN A 159 2.50 22.29 6.16
C GLN A 159 1.18 22.47 6.93
N ASN A 160 0.83 21.49 7.72
CA ASN A 160 -0.31 21.46 8.63
C ASN A 160 0.14 20.95 10.01
N GLU A 161 -0.79 20.79 10.94
CA GLU A 161 -0.51 20.34 12.32
C GLU A 161 0.28 19.04 12.43
N THR A 162 0.19 18.17 11.41
CA THR A 162 0.92 16.89 11.40
C THR A 162 2.28 16.95 10.72
N PHE A 163 2.77 18.13 10.30
CA PHE A 163 4.04 18.25 9.57
C PHE A 163 5.23 17.79 10.41
N GLU A 164 5.36 18.34 11.62
CA GLU A 164 6.47 18.04 12.52
C GLU A 164 6.43 16.61 13.07
N SER A 165 5.24 16.04 13.32
CA SER A 165 5.14 14.65 13.76
C SER A 165 5.59 13.68 12.66
N VAL A 166 5.18 13.92 11.41
CA VAL A 166 5.61 13.12 10.25
C VAL A 166 7.12 13.24 10.05
N LYS A 167 7.68 14.45 10.18
CA LYS A 167 9.13 14.66 10.06
C LYS A 167 9.91 13.83 11.09
N ARG A 168 9.48 13.85 12.36
CA ARG A 168 10.08 13.00 13.40
C ARG A 168 9.96 11.50 13.13
N ASP A 169 8.82 11.06 12.61
CA ASP A 169 8.62 9.64 12.26
C ASP A 169 9.54 9.19 11.12
N LEU A 170 9.70 10.04 10.10
CA LEU A 170 10.57 9.74 8.96
C LEU A 170 12.06 9.86 9.33
N GLU A 171 12.40 10.72 10.28
CA GLU A 171 13.74 10.82 10.85
C GLU A 171 14.15 9.51 11.56
N LYS A 172 13.23 8.87 12.30
CA LYS A 172 13.49 7.53 12.89
C LYS A 172 13.81 6.50 11.81
N ILE A 173 13.03 6.47 10.72
CA ILE A 173 13.29 5.57 9.59
C ILE A 173 14.66 5.89 8.97
N SER A 174 15.00 7.17 8.80
CA SER A 174 16.30 7.61 8.26
C SER A 174 17.46 7.10 9.10
N ILE A 175 17.36 7.21 10.43
CA ILE A 175 18.41 6.75 11.38
C ILE A 175 18.55 5.22 11.32
N GLU A 176 17.44 4.50 11.45
CA GLU A 176 17.45 3.03 11.50
C GLU A 176 17.92 2.36 10.19
N THR A 177 17.65 3.02 9.05
CA THR A 177 18.04 2.47 7.73
C THR A 177 19.33 3.06 7.18
N ASN A 178 19.90 4.07 7.83
CA ASN A 178 21.03 4.88 7.33
C ASN A 178 20.80 5.44 5.92
N VAL A 179 19.54 5.76 5.59
CA VAL A 179 19.16 6.39 4.32
C VAL A 179 18.70 7.81 4.61
N LYS A 180 19.23 8.78 3.85
CA LYS A 180 18.86 10.19 3.99
C LYS A 180 17.42 10.41 3.53
N ILE A 181 16.54 10.80 4.46
CA ILE A 181 15.14 11.12 4.19
C ILE A 181 14.89 12.58 4.57
N MET A 182 14.46 13.39 3.61
CA MET A 182 14.21 14.82 3.81
C MET A 182 12.74 15.14 3.60
N VAL A 183 12.16 15.90 4.53
CA VAL A 183 10.75 16.32 4.46
C VAL A 183 10.70 17.81 4.12
N HIS A 184 9.97 18.14 3.07
CA HIS A 184 9.81 19.47 2.52
C HIS A 184 8.33 19.89 2.49
N GLY A 185 8.08 21.19 2.60
CA GLY A 185 6.77 21.76 2.30
C GLY A 185 6.60 22.02 0.81
N TYR A 186 5.38 21.91 0.29
CA TYR A 186 5.08 22.20 -1.14
C TYR A 186 5.34 23.65 -1.56
N HIS A 187 5.49 24.58 -0.61
CA HIS A 187 5.85 25.98 -0.90
C HIS A 187 7.32 26.15 -1.27
N ASP A 188 8.19 25.19 -0.94
CA ASP A 188 9.63 25.23 -1.27
C ASP A 188 9.85 24.75 -2.71
N LYS A 189 9.61 25.67 -3.66
CA LYS A 189 9.77 25.39 -5.09
C LYS A 189 11.20 25.00 -5.47
N LYS A 190 12.20 25.54 -4.77
CA LYS A 190 13.62 25.18 -5.02
C LYS A 190 13.90 23.73 -4.61
N ALA A 191 13.35 23.28 -3.48
CA ALA A 191 13.48 21.90 -3.06
C ALA A 191 12.75 20.96 -4.04
N ILE A 192 11.57 21.33 -4.56
CA ILE A 192 10.85 20.54 -5.58
C ILE A 192 11.71 20.40 -6.84
N GLU A 193 12.20 21.50 -7.40
CA GLU A 193 13.04 21.51 -8.61
C GLU A 193 14.29 20.64 -8.43
N PHE A 194 14.99 20.80 -7.30
CA PHE A 194 16.15 20.00 -6.95
C PHE A 194 15.81 18.51 -6.86
N ALA A 195 14.78 18.16 -6.07
CA ALA A 195 14.38 16.78 -5.86
C ALA A 195 13.97 16.09 -7.18
N LEU A 196 13.17 16.74 -8.02
CA LEU A 196 12.76 16.20 -9.32
C LEU A 196 13.96 16.00 -10.26
N LYS A 197 14.92 16.92 -10.25
CA LYS A 197 16.12 16.82 -11.09
C LYS A 197 17.00 15.61 -10.71
N GLU A 198 17.15 15.34 -9.42
CA GLU A 198 18.00 14.26 -8.90
C GLU A 198 17.29 12.90 -8.86
N SER A 199 15.95 12.87 -8.87
CA SER A 199 15.17 11.65 -8.70
C SER A 199 15.18 10.77 -9.94
N THR A 200 15.19 9.46 -9.69
CA THR A 200 14.85 8.44 -10.69
C THR A 200 13.36 8.10 -10.62
N LEU A 201 12.79 8.04 -9.40
CA LEU A 201 11.39 7.72 -9.18
C LEU A 201 10.65 8.92 -8.59
N ILE A 202 9.46 9.18 -9.14
CA ILE A 202 8.53 10.21 -8.64
C ILE A 202 7.21 9.51 -8.32
N VAL A 203 6.79 9.54 -7.05
CA VAL A 203 5.67 8.76 -6.54
C VAL A 203 4.57 9.67 -6.02
N ASN A 204 3.37 9.58 -6.58
CA ASN A 204 2.17 10.17 -5.98
C ASN A 204 1.59 9.21 -4.94
N SER A 205 1.54 9.64 -3.70
CA SER A 205 0.87 8.95 -2.60
C SER A 205 -0.26 9.79 -1.98
N THR A 206 -0.68 10.85 -2.66
CA THR A 206 -1.83 11.68 -2.29
C THR A 206 -3.12 11.10 -2.87
N GLN A 207 -4.25 11.69 -2.51
CA GLN A 207 -5.56 11.38 -3.11
C GLN A 207 -5.87 12.24 -4.36
N LEU A 208 -4.95 13.12 -4.77
CA LEU A 208 -5.13 13.96 -5.95
C LEU A 208 -5.09 13.09 -7.20
N GLY A 209 -6.14 13.15 -8.00
CA GLY A 209 -6.32 12.28 -9.16
C GLY A 209 -7.13 11.01 -8.91
N MET A 210 -7.64 10.77 -7.69
CA MET A 210 -8.45 9.59 -7.35
C MET A 210 -9.94 9.82 -7.73
N GLY A 211 -10.58 8.80 -8.29
CA GLY A 211 -11.99 8.87 -8.71
C GLY A 211 -12.18 9.93 -9.78
N ASN A 212 -13.07 10.90 -9.51
CA ASN A 212 -13.37 12.01 -10.41
C ASN A 212 -12.51 13.26 -10.14
N ASN A 213 -11.54 13.20 -9.23
CA ASN A 213 -10.65 14.33 -8.97
C ASN A 213 -9.63 14.45 -10.11
N ASN A 214 -9.54 15.61 -10.72
CA ASN A 214 -8.61 15.90 -11.83
C ASN A 214 -7.39 16.71 -11.40
N ASP A 215 -7.21 16.96 -10.11
CA ASP A 215 -6.08 17.73 -9.60
C ASP A 215 -4.77 16.95 -9.74
N LEU A 216 -3.70 17.68 -9.94
CA LEU A 216 -2.34 17.14 -10.00
C LEU A 216 -1.66 17.23 -8.62
N PRO A 217 -0.86 16.24 -8.24
CA PRO A 217 -0.11 16.29 -6.98
C PRO A 217 1.11 17.24 -7.06
N LEU A 218 1.41 17.75 -8.25
CA LEU A 218 2.58 18.55 -8.57
C LEU A 218 2.25 19.55 -9.68
N ASP A 219 2.59 20.84 -9.48
CA ASP A 219 2.44 21.89 -10.50
C ASP A 219 3.58 21.82 -11.55
N GLU A 220 4.77 21.40 -11.12
CA GLU A 220 6.01 21.39 -11.89
C GLU A 220 6.11 20.20 -12.86
N MET A 221 5.00 19.82 -13.51
CA MET A 221 4.96 18.67 -14.45
C MET A 221 5.95 18.79 -15.61
N GLY A 222 6.32 20.02 -16.00
CA GLY A 222 7.33 20.28 -17.04
C GLY A 222 8.74 19.78 -16.69
N LEU A 223 9.02 19.46 -15.42
CA LEU A 223 10.29 18.93 -14.97
C LEU A 223 10.38 17.40 -15.09
N ILE A 224 9.27 16.72 -15.37
CA ILE A 224 9.24 15.27 -15.61
C ILE A 224 9.85 14.97 -16.98
N LYS A 225 10.77 14.02 -17.03
CA LYS A 225 11.54 13.62 -18.22
C LYS A 225 11.34 12.14 -18.53
N GLU A 226 11.73 11.72 -19.73
CA GLU A 226 11.75 10.33 -20.18
C GLU A 226 12.58 9.41 -19.29
N SER A 227 13.62 9.94 -18.61
CA SER A 227 14.45 9.16 -17.68
C SER A 227 13.79 8.86 -16.34
N HIS A 228 12.64 9.46 -16.04
CA HIS A 228 11.93 9.23 -14.78
C HIS A 228 11.01 8.01 -14.87
N VAL A 229 10.84 7.34 -13.74
CA VAL A 229 9.75 6.41 -13.46
C VAL A 229 8.72 7.15 -12.61
N VAL A 230 7.52 7.30 -13.12
CA VAL A 230 6.43 8.00 -12.42
C VAL A 230 5.41 6.98 -11.93
N VAL A 231 5.23 6.94 -10.63
CA VAL A 231 4.37 5.97 -9.95
C VAL A 231 3.20 6.69 -9.30
N ASP A 232 2.00 6.18 -9.47
CA ASP A 232 0.83 6.66 -8.73
C ASP A 232 0.30 5.51 -7.87
N LEU A 233 0.16 5.71 -6.56
CA LEU A 233 -0.41 4.69 -5.67
C LEU A 233 -1.93 4.54 -5.83
N ILE A 234 -2.56 5.42 -6.60
CA ILE A 234 -3.97 5.34 -6.97
C ILE A 234 -4.16 4.21 -7.99
N TYR A 235 -5.14 3.34 -7.76
CA TYR A 235 -5.51 2.25 -8.66
C TYR A 235 -6.86 2.48 -9.37
N HIS A 236 -7.64 3.49 -8.97
CA HIS A 236 -8.87 3.88 -9.63
C HIS A 236 -8.97 5.42 -9.72
N PRO A 237 -8.94 5.99 -10.95
CA PRO A 237 -8.82 5.35 -12.27
C PRO A 237 -7.44 4.70 -12.49
N LEU A 238 -7.35 3.73 -13.42
CA LEU A 238 -6.07 3.09 -13.78
C LEU A 238 -5.07 4.06 -14.41
N GLU A 239 -5.55 5.12 -15.07
CA GLU A 239 -4.73 6.22 -15.59
C GLU A 239 -5.22 7.54 -14.98
N THR A 240 -4.50 8.00 -13.98
CA THR A 240 -4.76 9.29 -13.33
C THR A 240 -4.29 10.46 -14.20
N PRO A 241 -4.78 11.70 -13.96
CA PRO A 241 -4.26 12.90 -14.61
C PRO A 241 -2.73 13.02 -14.50
N PHE A 242 -2.15 12.64 -13.36
CA PHE A 242 -0.72 12.64 -13.11
C PHE A 242 0.02 11.70 -14.06
N LEU A 243 -0.39 10.44 -14.16
CA LEU A 243 0.21 9.47 -15.08
C LEU A 243 0.00 9.86 -16.55
N LYS A 244 -1.19 10.36 -16.90
CA LYS A 244 -1.47 10.84 -18.24
C LYS A 244 -0.54 11.99 -18.66
N GLN A 245 -0.25 12.90 -17.73
CA GLN A 245 0.67 14.00 -18.01
C GLN A 245 2.12 13.51 -18.09
N ALA A 246 2.54 12.58 -17.21
CA ALA A 246 3.88 11.99 -17.24
C ALA A 246 4.17 11.23 -18.55
N LYS A 247 3.18 10.54 -19.11
CA LYS A 247 3.31 9.88 -20.43
C LYS A 247 3.65 10.84 -21.57
N LYS A 248 3.20 12.11 -21.51
CA LYS A 248 3.55 13.10 -22.54
C LYS A 248 5.07 13.38 -22.56
N SER A 249 5.75 13.23 -21.43
CA SER A 249 7.20 13.30 -21.30
C SER A 249 7.91 11.98 -21.61
N LYS A 250 7.19 10.97 -22.09
CA LYS A 250 7.66 9.59 -22.35
C LYS A 250 8.23 8.87 -21.12
N ALA A 251 7.91 9.33 -19.92
CA ALA A 251 8.29 8.66 -18.68
C ALA A 251 7.61 7.29 -18.58
N LEU A 252 8.29 6.31 -17.98
CA LEU A 252 7.67 5.06 -17.59
C LEU A 252 6.63 5.33 -16.50
N THR A 253 5.39 4.89 -16.70
CA THR A 253 4.30 5.14 -15.76
C THR A 253 3.80 3.84 -15.14
N ILE A 254 3.60 3.82 -13.82
CA ILE A 254 3.13 2.67 -13.05
C ILE A 254 1.96 3.13 -12.17
N ASN A 255 0.81 2.45 -12.23
CA ASN A 255 -0.35 2.74 -11.38
C ASN A 255 -0.36 1.88 -10.11
N GLY A 256 -1.29 2.18 -9.18
CA GLY A 256 -1.39 1.54 -7.89
C GLY A 256 -1.93 0.10 -7.88
N LEU A 257 -2.41 -0.43 -9.02
CA LEU A 257 -3.01 -1.76 -9.07
C LEU A 257 -2.01 -2.85 -8.69
N GLY A 258 -0.77 -2.76 -9.19
CA GLY A 258 0.31 -3.68 -8.83
C GLY A 258 0.57 -3.68 -7.33
N MET A 259 0.69 -2.50 -6.71
CA MET A 259 0.88 -2.37 -5.27
C MET A 259 -0.28 -3.01 -4.48
N LEU A 260 -1.52 -2.79 -4.90
CA LEU A 260 -2.72 -3.36 -4.27
C LEU A 260 -2.68 -4.89 -4.29
N VAL A 261 -2.29 -5.51 -5.41
CA VAL A 261 -2.25 -6.98 -5.50
C VAL A 261 -1.04 -7.55 -4.77
N HIS A 262 0.14 -6.96 -4.91
CA HIS A 262 1.34 -7.47 -4.25
C HIS A 262 1.25 -7.38 -2.72
N GLN A 263 0.70 -6.29 -2.13
CA GLN A 263 0.52 -6.22 -0.68
C GLN A 263 -0.42 -7.34 -0.19
N ALA A 264 -1.49 -7.63 -0.97
CA ALA A 264 -2.39 -8.74 -0.67
C ALA A 264 -1.70 -10.10 -0.85
N ALA A 265 -0.81 -10.25 -1.82
CA ALA A 265 -0.03 -11.48 -2.02
C ALA A 265 0.91 -11.77 -0.85
N TYR A 266 1.55 -10.75 -0.28
CA TYR A 266 2.35 -10.91 0.93
C TYR A 266 1.47 -11.26 2.15
N ALA A 267 0.33 -10.59 2.33
CA ALA A 267 -0.62 -10.91 3.39
C ALA A 267 -1.17 -12.34 3.23
N PHE A 268 -1.51 -12.75 2.01
CA PHE A 268 -1.96 -14.09 1.67
C PHE A 268 -0.93 -15.15 2.09
N LYS A 269 0.34 -14.95 1.74
CA LYS A 269 1.43 -15.86 2.12
C LYS A 269 1.60 -15.96 3.63
N LEU A 270 1.49 -14.85 4.34
CA LEU A 270 1.56 -14.83 5.82
C LEU A 270 0.41 -15.62 6.46
N MET A 271 -0.81 -15.52 5.91
CA MET A 271 -2.02 -16.15 6.42
C MET A 271 -2.13 -17.63 6.04
N THR A 272 -1.66 -18.03 4.85
CA THR A 272 -1.89 -19.37 4.29
C THR A 272 -0.62 -20.23 4.16
N GLY A 273 0.55 -19.61 4.10
CA GLY A 273 1.81 -20.25 3.69
C GLY A 273 1.99 -20.40 2.17
N GLU A 274 0.91 -20.24 1.39
CA GLU A 274 0.90 -20.42 -0.07
C GLU A 274 1.31 -19.14 -0.82
N THR A 275 1.74 -19.31 -2.08
CA THR A 275 2.06 -18.18 -2.95
C THR A 275 0.85 -17.81 -3.82
N MET A 276 0.42 -16.54 -3.73
CA MET A 276 -0.69 -16.03 -4.54
C MET A 276 -0.34 -16.03 -6.03
N PRO A 277 -1.24 -16.49 -6.92
CA PRO A 277 -1.07 -16.40 -8.38
C PRO A 277 -1.37 -14.98 -8.88
N VAL A 278 -0.41 -14.06 -8.67
CA VAL A 278 -0.57 -12.60 -8.88
C VAL A 278 -1.08 -12.26 -10.29
N ASP A 279 -0.52 -12.87 -11.34
CA ASP A 279 -0.91 -12.56 -12.72
C ASP A 279 -2.40 -12.83 -12.98
N LYS A 280 -2.91 -13.97 -12.50
CA LYS A 280 -4.35 -14.33 -12.63
C LYS A 280 -5.26 -13.42 -11.85
N VAL A 281 -4.79 -12.94 -10.68
CA VAL A 281 -5.53 -11.99 -9.85
C VAL A 281 -5.58 -10.62 -10.54
N ILE A 282 -4.46 -10.12 -11.07
CA ILE A 282 -4.40 -8.86 -11.82
C ILE A 282 -5.31 -8.90 -13.05
N GLU A 283 -5.26 -10.00 -13.80
CA GLU A 283 -6.13 -10.18 -14.98
C GLU A 283 -7.62 -10.07 -14.59
N LYS A 284 -8.03 -10.79 -13.54
CA LYS A 284 -9.41 -10.76 -13.05
C LYS A 284 -9.83 -9.36 -12.58
N LEU A 285 -8.95 -8.64 -11.86
CA LEU A 285 -9.23 -7.28 -11.39
C LEU A 285 -9.39 -6.29 -12.55
N LYS A 286 -8.53 -6.36 -13.57
CA LYS A 286 -8.63 -5.49 -14.74
C LYS A 286 -9.99 -5.65 -15.44
N ILE A 287 -10.48 -6.88 -15.57
CA ILE A 287 -11.79 -7.15 -16.17
C ILE A 287 -12.91 -6.49 -15.33
N GLU A 288 -12.85 -6.60 -14.02
CA GLU A 288 -13.89 -6.06 -13.14
C GLU A 288 -13.90 -4.55 -13.09
N LEU A 289 -12.72 -3.92 -12.99
CA LEU A 289 -12.58 -2.45 -12.99
C LEU A 289 -13.01 -1.82 -14.31
N VAL A 290 -12.97 -2.54 -15.43
CA VAL A 290 -13.54 -2.08 -16.71
C VAL A 290 -15.06 -2.15 -16.68
N ARG A 291 -15.64 -3.22 -16.15
CA ARG A 291 -17.10 -3.40 -16.04
C ARG A 291 -17.77 -2.36 -15.14
N GLU A 292 -17.13 -1.97 -14.02
CA GLU A 292 -17.63 -0.93 -13.13
C GLU A 292 -17.70 0.47 -13.79
N LYS A 293 -16.97 0.69 -14.90
CA LYS A 293 -17.03 1.94 -15.66
C LYS A 293 -18.20 1.98 -16.66
N GLU A 294 -18.80 0.84 -16.98
CA GLU A 294 -19.89 0.72 -17.94
C GLU A 294 -21.28 0.73 -17.26
N LEU A 295 -21.33 0.74 -15.93
CA LEU A 295 -22.52 0.85 -15.08
C LEU A 295 -22.64 2.26 -14.46
#